data_40ef948bc429f11a191490066d33c0be
#
_entry.id   40ef948bc429f11a191490066d33c0be
#
_cell.length_a   1.000
_cell.length_b   1.000
_cell.length_c   1.000
_cell.angle_alpha   90.00
_cell.angle_beta   90.00
_cell.angle_gamma   90.00
#
_symmetry.space_group_name_H-M   'P 1'
#
loop_
_entity.id
_entity.type
_entity.pdbx_description
1 polymer ?
#
loop_
_entity_poly.entity_id
_entity_poly.type
_entity_poly.pdbx_seq_one_letter_code
_entity_poly.pdbx_strand_id
1 'polypeptide(L)'
;MKSFADICKMTQPEVKAYMKSFLGSKNYNVIDEDGFLYAKGDIPVLLVAHMDTVHKEKCTEVNLSEDGRLSSPQGIGGDDRCGVFIIMNLVKELHCSVLLCEDEEIGTVGARKFTKTDYIKNLDVNYMIEFDRKGNSDAVFYTCDNKEFLDFVIEETGFEEARGSFSDISVLMPAAKLSAVNLSSGYYNAHTVNEYVVWHDMMDTIEAAKELIKAECDGPFEYIAKTYNYSNGSWGSRYRDSFYRDMYPYSNGYQFSMDDYEDPFHENDAKMAKDNKDIELEVIIPDDVEVEKALYYSGNTKAECWMDFFLDNPDICFNEIITYAFS
;
A
#
# COMPACT_ATOMS: atom_id res chain seq x y z
N MET A 1 -1.94 25.22 -7.10
CA MET A 1 -2.04 23.86 -6.59
C MET A 1 -3.38 23.70 -5.89
N LYS A 2 -4.05 22.58 -6.05
CA LYS A 2 -5.27 22.24 -5.29
C LYS A 2 -4.95 22.00 -3.82
N SER A 3 -5.92 22.29 -2.94
CA SER A 3 -5.82 21.92 -1.52
C SER A 3 -6.00 20.41 -1.33
N PHE A 4 -5.65 19.88 -0.17
CA PHE A 4 -5.92 18.47 0.17
C PHE A 4 -7.41 18.15 0.04
N ALA A 5 -8.28 19.01 0.59
CA ALA A 5 -9.73 18.84 0.47
C ALA A 5 -10.24 18.83 -0.99
N ASP A 6 -9.58 19.54 -1.92
CA ASP A 6 -9.92 19.45 -3.35
C ASP A 6 -9.54 18.09 -3.93
N ILE A 7 -8.39 17.53 -3.51
CA ILE A 7 -7.94 16.20 -3.98
C ILE A 7 -8.86 15.10 -3.44
N CYS A 8 -9.24 15.13 -2.16
CA CYS A 8 -10.19 14.17 -1.59
C CYS A 8 -11.53 14.13 -2.34
N LYS A 9 -11.96 15.27 -2.89
CA LYS A 9 -13.21 15.39 -3.66
C LYS A 9 -13.12 14.91 -5.11
N MET A 10 -11.99 14.37 -5.53
CA MET A 10 -11.80 13.87 -6.91
C MET A 10 -12.02 12.37 -6.99
N THR A 11 -12.60 11.93 -8.09
CA THR A 11 -12.56 10.52 -8.52
C THR A 11 -11.17 10.16 -9.01
N GLN A 12 -10.83 8.87 -9.10
CA GLN A 12 -9.55 8.40 -9.64
C GLN A 12 -9.21 9.04 -11.01
N PRO A 13 -10.10 9.06 -12.03
CA PRO A 13 -9.81 9.71 -13.30
C PRO A 13 -9.58 11.22 -13.19
N GLU A 14 -10.29 11.89 -12.26
CA GLU A 14 -10.09 13.33 -12.01
C GLU A 14 -8.73 13.61 -11.37
N VAL A 15 -8.27 12.75 -10.43
CA VAL A 15 -6.93 12.81 -9.84
C VAL A 15 -5.87 12.59 -10.92
N LYS A 16 -6.02 11.55 -11.75
CA LYS A 16 -5.10 11.26 -12.85
C LYS A 16 -4.94 12.43 -13.79
N ALA A 17 -6.06 12.97 -14.26
CA ALA A 17 -6.05 14.14 -15.17
C ALA A 17 -5.42 15.39 -14.53
N TYR A 18 -5.72 15.63 -13.25
CA TYR A 18 -5.12 16.75 -12.51
C TYR A 18 -3.63 16.55 -12.32
N MET A 19 -3.18 15.38 -11.87
CA MET A 19 -1.75 15.09 -11.63
C MET A 19 -0.93 15.13 -12.91
N LYS A 20 -1.48 14.65 -14.04
CA LYS A 20 -0.85 14.83 -15.35
C LYS A 20 -0.58 16.29 -15.67
N SER A 21 -1.58 17.16 -15.49
CA SER A 21 -1.45 18.60 -15.73
C SER A 21 -0.50 19.25 -14.71
N PHE A 22 -0.59 18.87 -13.44
CA PHE A 22 0.23 19.41 -12.37
C PHE A 22 1.72 19.09 -12.58
N LEU A 23 2.07 17.84 -12.84
CA LEU A 23 3.44 17.39 -13.11
C LEU A 23 3.97 18.05 -14.40
N GLY A 24 3.15 18.15 -15.46
CA GLY A 24 3.53 18.89 -16.67
C GLY A 24 3.86 20.36 -16.38
N SER A 25 3.13 21.02 -15.47
CA SER A 25 3.44 22.39 -15.04
C SER A 25 4.73 22.52 -14.22
N LYS A 26 5.29 21.39 -13.76
CA LYS A 26 6.57 21.28 -13.06
C LYS A 26 7.71 20.79 -13.96
N ASN A 27 7.51 20.89 -15.27
CA ASN A 27 8.46 20.51 -16.32
C ASN A 27 8.73 19.00 -16.46
N TYR A 28 7.85 18.15 -15.91
CA TYR A 28 7.93 16.71 -16.17
C TYR A 28 7.39 16.36 -17.56
N ASN A 29 8.06 15.42 -18.21
CA ASN A 29 7.48 14.69 -19.34
C ASN A 29 6.64 13.54 -18.77
N VAL A 30 5.31 13.72 -18.76
CA VAL A 30 4.39 12.77 -18.12
C VAL A 30 3.94 11.71 -19.12
N ILE A 31 4.17 10.46 -18.78
CA ILE A 31 3.69 9.27 -19.46
C ILE A 31 2.35 8.91 -18.81
N ASP A 32 1.30 8.87 -19.61
CA ASP A 32 -0.07 8.56 -19.20
C ASP A 32 -0.50 7.28 -19.93
N GLU A 33 -0.46 6.18 -19.22
CA GLU A 33 -0.81 4.85 -19.73
C GLU A 33 -2.03 4.28 -18.99
N ASP A 34 -2.64 3.26 -19.53
CA ASP A 34 -3.69 2.53 -18.84
C ASP A 34 -3.14 1.89 -17.56
N GLY A 35 -3.66 2.32 -16.42
CA GLY A 35 -3.29 1.86 -15.08
C GLY A 35 -2.29 2.75 -14.35
N PHE A 36 -1.59 3.70 -14.97
CA PHE A 36 -0.63 4.52 -14.25
C PHE A 36 -0.31 5.87 -14.91
N LEU A 37 0.25 6.78 -14.12
CA LEU A 37 1.04 7.92 -14.58
C LEU A 37 2.49 7.72 -14.15
N TYR A 38 3.43 7.90 -15.07
CA TYR A 38 4.86 7.90 -14.75
C TYR A 38 5.53 9.18 -15.25
N ALA A 39 6.42 9.73 -14.43
CA ALA A 39 7.21 10.91 -14.79
C ALA A 39 8.62 10.77 -14.25
N LYS A 40 9.64 10.75 -15.14
CA LYS A 40 11.05 10.69 -14.73
C LYS A 40 11.50 12.05 -14.22
N GLY A 41 12.16 12.06 -13.06
CA GLY A 41 12.84 13.21 -12.47
C GLY A 41 14.35 13.11 -12.57
N ASP A 42 15.05 14.09 -11.97
CA ASP A 42 16.52 14.20 -11.96
C ASP A 42 17.11 13.66 -10.66
N ILE A 43 16.34 13.68 -9.56
CA ILE A 43 16.73 13.08 -8.28
C ILE A 43 16.48 11.59 -8.36
N PRO A 44 17.46 10.73 -8.00
CA PRO A 44 17.38 9.28 -8.20
C PRO A 44 16.51 8.58 -7.12
N VAL A 45 15.28 9.05 -6.93
CA VAL A 45 14.26 8.47 -6.04
C VAL A 45 12.94 8.38 -6.78
N LEU A 46 12.24 7.25 -6.68
CA LEU A 46 10.89 7.10 -7.19
C LEU A 46 9.87 7.25 -6.06
N LEU A 47 8.99 8.23 -6.19
CA LEU A 47 7.85 8.44 -5.30
C LEU A 47 6.64 7.70 -5.83
N VAL A 48 5.99 6.90 -4.99
CA VAL A 48 4.85 6.04 -5.36
C VAL A 48 3.63 6.36 -4.51
N ALA A 49 2.46 6.38 -5.12
CA ALA A 49 1.16 6.47 -4.47
C ALA A 49 0.08 5.89 -5.40
N HIS A 50 -1.08 5.55 -4.87
CA HIS A 50 -2.20 5.16 -5.72
C HIS A 50 -3.31 6.23 -5.80
N MET A 51 -4.13 6.15 -6.84
CA MET A 51 -5.13 7.18 -7.15
C MET A 51 -6.57 6.75 -6.88
N ASP A 52 -6.84 5.50 -6.60
CA ASP A 52 -8.15 4.98 -6.22
C ASP A 52 -8.40 5.13 -4.71
N THR A 53 -9.55 4.73 -4.27
CA THR A 53 -9.95 4.56 -2.87
C THR A 53 -11.07 3.52 -2.83
N VAL A 54 -11.25 2.85 -1.69
CA VAL A 54 -12.34 1.86 -1.49
C VAL A 54 -13.73 2.49 -1.46
N HIS A 55 -13.84 3.80 -1.25
CA HIS A 55 -15.13 4.47 -1.05
C HIS A 55 -15.97 4.49 -2.32
N LYS A 56 -17.19 3.94 -2.25
CA LYS A 56 -18.13 3.89 -3.38
C LYS A 56 -18.74 5.26 -3.69
N GLU A 57 -18.92 6.10 -2.67
CA GLU A 57 -19.46 7.44 -2.79
C GLU A 57 -18.33 8.45 -2.89
N LYS A 58 -18.49 9.40 -3.80
CA LYS A 58 -17.53 10.50 -3.96
C LYS A 58 -17.56 11.39 -2.71
N CYS A 59 -16.41 11.69 -2.13
CA CYS A 59 -16.29 12.70 -1.08
C CYS A 59 -16.80 14.05 -1.60
N THR A 60 -17.79 14.63 -0.94
CA THR A 60 -18.40 15.90 -1.34
C THR A 60 -17.99 17.05 -0.43
N GLU A 61 -17.68 16.75 0.82
CA GLU A 61 -17.23 17.73 1.82
C GLU A 61 -16.12 17.14 2.68
N VAL A 62 -15.24 18.00 3.12
CA VAL A 62 -14.18 17.67 4.09
C VAL A 62 -14.36 18.57 5.29
N ASN A 63 -14.54 17.97 6.45
CA ASN A 63 -14.74 18.63 7.72
C ASN A 63 -13.45 18.61 8.53
N LEU A 64 -13.12 19.74 9.15
CA LEU A 64 -12.01 19.86 10.10
C LEU A 64 -12.60 19.92 11.51
N SER A 65 -12.23 18.98 12.35
CA SER A 65 -12.60 18.97 13.77
C SER A 65 -11.68 19.87 14.62
N GLU A 66 -12.10 20.17 15.84
CA GLU A 66 -11.31 21.01 16.76
C GLU A 66 -9.96 20.37 17.16
N ASP A 67 -9.85 19.04 17.10
CA ASP A 67 -8.63 18.29 17.38
C ASP A 67 -7.72 18.11 16.13
N GLY A 68 -8.03 18.80 15.03
CA GLY A 68 -7.18 18.82 13.83
C GLY A 68 -7.36 17.64 12.88
N ARG A 69 -8.42 16.84 13.06
CA ARG A 69 -8.75 15.73 12.15
C ARG A 69 -9.57 16.22 10.96
N LEU A 70 -9.23 15.73 9.78
CA LEU A 70 -10.01 15.92 8.57
C LEU A 70 -10.79 14.64 8.30
N SER A 71 -12.09 14.77 8.04
CA SER A 71 -12.99 13.62 7.78
C SER A 71 -14.07 13.97 6.77
N SER A 72 -14.78 12.97 6.27
CA SER A 72 -15.92 13.13 5.37
C SER A 72 -17.02 12.11 5.72
N PRO A 73 -18.31 12.48 5.63
CA PRO A 73 -19.40 11.53 5.86
C PRO A 73 -19.42 10.36 4.84
N GLN A 74 -18.80 10.53 3.67
CA GLN A 74 -18.72 9.51 2.62
C GLN A 74 -17.44 8.65 2.74
N GLY A 75 -16.59 8.90 3.75
CA GLY A 75 -15.19 8.51 3.79
C GLY A 75 -14.31 9.56 3.11
N ILE A 76 -13.17 9.89 3.70
CA ILE A 76 -12.29 10.94 3.19
C ILE A 76 -11.37 10.45 2.07
N GLY A 77 -11.08 9.14 2.05
CA GLY A 77 -10.13 8.54 1.09
C GLY A 77 -8.70 9.01 1.35
N GLY A 78 -8.31 9.12 2.63
CA GLY A 78 -6.93 9.42 3.02
C GLY A 78 -5.96 8.41 2.43
N ASP A 79 -6.37 7.19 2.38
CA ASP A 79 -5.86 6.05 1.64
C ASP A 79 -6.35 6.12 0.16
N ASP A 80 -5.56 6.57 -0.86
CA ASP A 80 -4.23 7.17 -0.69
C ASP A 80 -4.17 8.62 -1.24
N ARG A 81 -5.17 9.44 -0.91
CA ARG A 81 -5.12 10.88 -1.23
C ARG A 81 -4.02 11.59 -0.44
N CYS A 82 -3.61 11.02 0.71
CA CYS A 82 -2.47 11.53 1.48
C CYS A 82 -1.18 11.39 0.67
N GLY A 83 -0.87 10.21 0.14
CA GLY A 83 0.32 9.99 -0.67
C GLY A 83 0.34 10.86 -1.92
N VAL A 84 -0.79 10.98 -2.64
CA VAL A 84 -0.89 11.91 -3.77
C VAL A 84 -0.55 13.34 -3.35
N PHE A 85 -1.07 13.82 -2.20
CA PHE A 85 -0.83 15.18 -1.72
C PHE A 85 0.60 15.38 -1.22
N ILE A 86 1.20 14.38 -0.56
CA ILE A 86 2.60 14.37 -0.15
C ILE A 86 3.50 14.52 -1.39
N ILE A 87 3.30 13.68 -2.40
CA ILE A 87 4.04 13.76 -3.67
C ILE A 87 3.91 15.14 -4.32
N MET A 88 2.69 15.71 -4.35
CA MET A 88 2.47 17.06 -4.87
C MET A 88 3.30 18.11 -4.12
N ASN A 89 3.53 17.96 -2.82
CA ASN A 89 4.35 18.89 -2.04
C ASN A 89 5.84 18.66 -2.27
N LEU A 90 6.29 17.41 -2.31
CA LEU A 90 7.70 17.08 -2.55
C LEU A 90 8.18 17.57 -3.92
N VAL A 91 7.42 17.34 -4.99
CA VAL A 91 7.80 17.73 -6.35
C VAL A 91 7.75 19.25 -6.63
N LYS A 92 7.37 20.07 -5.65
CA LYS A 92 7.55 21.54 -5.75
C LYS A 92 9.01 21.95 -5.63
N GLU A 93 9.75 21.21 -4.81
CA GLU A 93 11.12 21.52 -4.40
C GLU A 93 12.13 20.48 -4.91
N LEU A 94 11.67 19.23 -5.06
CA LEU A 94 12.51 18.07 -5.36
C LEU A 94 12.02 17.42 -6.67
N HIS A 95 12.86 17.41 -7.70
CA HIS A 95 12.52 16.83 -9.00
C HIS A 95 12.75 15.32 -9.03
N CYS A 96 12.05 14.59 -8.14
CA CYS A 96 12.08 13.12 -8.05
C CYS A 96 11.26 12.48 -9.19
N SER A 97 11.55 11.23 -9.51
CA SER A 97 10.65 10.43 -10.35
C SER A 97 9.33 10.16 -9.61
N VAL A 98 8.22 10.05 -10.35
CA VAL A 98 6.87 9.85 -9.79
C VAL A 98 6.18 8.71 -10.51
N LEU A 99 5.57 7.81 -9.77
CA LEU A 99 4.65 6.79 -10.25
C LEU A 99 3.35 6.89 -9.46
N LEU A 100 2.23 7.10 -10.17
CA LEU A 100 0.90 7.09 -9.58
C LEU A 100 0.12 5.95 -10.20
N CYS A 101 -0.30 4.98 -9.38
CA CYS A 101 -0.99 3.78 -9.80
C CYS A 101 -2.51 3.94 -9.76
N GLU A 102 -3.21 3.24 -10.64
CA GLU A 102 -4.66 3.06 -10.60
C GLU A 102 -4.98 1.67 -10.04
N ASP A 103 -6.12 1.56 -9.35
CA ASP A 103 -6.69 0.28 -8.94
C ASP A 103 -5.76 -0.55 -8.02
N GLU A 104 -5.12 0.10 -7.06
CA GLU A 104 -4.35 -0.58 -6.00
C GLU A 104 -5.26 -1.47 -5.18
N GLU A 105 -6.39 -0.93 -4.73
CA GLU A 105 -7.37 -1.50 -3.84
C GLU A 105 -8.07 -2.78 -4.36
N ILE A 106 -7.92 -3.05 -5.64
CA ILE A 106 -8.43 -4.28 -6.27
C ILE A 106 -7.31 -5.20 -6.76
N GLY A 107 -6.11 -5.06 -6.19
CA GLY A 107 -4.97 -5.97 -6.38
C GLY A 107 -3.78 -5.37 -7.14
N THR A 108 -3.41 -4.13 -6.83
CA THR A 108 -2.20 -3.45 -7.37
C THR A 108 -2.13 -3.44 -8.90
N VAL A 109 -3.30 -3.26 -9.56
CA VAL A 109 -3.44 -3.43 -11.02
C VAL A 109 -2.48 -2.49 -11.77
N GLY A 110 -2.41 -1.23 -11.35
CA GLY A 110 -1.54 -0.23 -11.96
C GLY A 110 -0.06 -0.57 -11.83
N ALA A 111 0.39 -0.93 -10.63
CA ALA A 111 1.77 -1.34 -10.41
C ALA A 111 2.13 -2.58 -11.23
N ARG A 112 1.26 -3.60 -11.28
CA ARG A 112 1.45 -4.79 -12.13
C ARG A 112 1.52 -4.47 -13.62
N LYS A 113 0.78 -3.47 -14.11
CA LYS A 113 0.91 -2.99 -15.48
C LYS A 113 2.25 -2.31 -15.69
N PHE A 114 2.69 -1.46 -14.75
CA PHE A 114 3.98 -0.79 -14.81
C PHE A 114 5.16 -1.78 -14.83
N THR A 115 5.10 -2.88 -14.06
CA THR A 115 6.17 -3.91 -14.06
C THR A 115 6.37 -4.59 -15.43
N LYS A 116 5.37 -4.56 -16.31
CA LYS A 116 5.45 -5.15 -17.65
C LYS A 116 6.03 -4.20 -18.71
N THR A 117 6.30 -2.95 -18.34
CA THR A 117 6.83 -1.94 -19.27
C THR A 117 8.35 -1.94 -19.32
N ASP A 118 8.90 -1.24 -20.30
CA ASP A 118 10.35 -0.99 -20.31
C ASP A 118 10.76 0.14 -19.35
N TYR A 119 9.82 0.90 -18.82
CA TYR A 119 10.13 1.96 -17.85
C TYR A 119 10.73 1.39 -16.57
N ILE A 120 10.16 0.32 -16.01
CA ILE A 120 10.70 -0.31 -14.79
C ILE A 120 12.08 -0.90 -14.98
N LYS A 121 12.38 -1.46 -16.18
CA LYS A 121 13.70 -2.02 -16.51
C LYS A 121 14.78 -0.97 -16.64
N ASN A 122 14.38 0.27 -16.94
CA ASN A 122 15.25 1.41 -17.18
C ASN A 122 15.10 2.48 -16.06
N LEU A 123 14.59 2.08 -14.88
CA LEU A 123 14.57 2.96 -13.72
C LEU A 123 16.00 3.32 -13.32
N ASP A 124 16.26 4.62 -13.25
CA ASP A 124 17.55 5.20 -12.88
C ASP A 124 17.34 5.90 -11.51
N VAL A 125 17.09 5.06 -10.48
CA VAL A 125 16.83 5.52 -9.12
C VAL A 125 17.56 4.63 -8.12
N ASN A 126 17.85 5.19 -6.94
CA ASN A 126 18.54 4.49 -5.87
C ASN A 126 17.58 3.65 -5.01
N TYR A 127 16.36 4.12 -4.84
CA TYR A 127 15.31 3.46 -4.06
C TYR A 127 13.92 4.05 -4.39
N MET A 128 12.88 3.45 -3.81
CA MET A 128 11.49 3.90 -3.95
C MET A 128 10.90 4.25 -2.58
N ILE A 129 10.04 5.28 -2.54
CA ILE A 129 9.25 5.66 -1.36
C ILE A 129 7.79 5.65 -1.76
N GLU A 130 6.98 4.88 -1.05
CA GLU A 130 5.53 4.91 -1.12
C GLU A 130 4.96 5.61 0.12
N PHE A 131 3.80 6.24 0.00
CA PHE A 131 3.16 6.98 1.09
C PHE A 131 1.77 6.44 1.40
N ASP A 132 1.61 5.14 1.34
CA ASP A 132 0.37 4.40 1.53
C ASP A 132 0.43 3.55 2.80
N ARG A 133 0.72 4.18 3.94
CA ARG A 133 0.70 3.53 5.24
C ARG A 133 -0.08 4.39 6.23
N LYS A 134 -1.01 3.78 6.98
CA LYS A 134 -1.72 4.43 8.09
C LYS A 134 -0.76 4.89 9.18
N GLY A 135 -1.19 5.86 10.00
CA GLY A 135 -0.40 6.33 11.14
C GLY A 135 0.55 7.47 10.79
N ASN A 136 1.58 7.66 11.63
CA ASN A 136 2.45 8.82 11.55
C ASN A 136 3.96 8.53 11.68
N SER A 137 4.36 7.29 11.94
CA SER A 137 5.77 6.99 12.22
C SER A 137 6.20 5.58 11.77
N ASP A 138 5.38 4.86 11.03
CA ASP A 138 5.72 3.54 10.55
C ASP A 138 6.52 3.60 9.24
N ALA A 139 7.58 2.79 9.14
CA ALA A 139 8.30 2.47 7.91
C ALA A 139 8.15 0.98 7.61
N VAL A 140 7.48 0.64 6.51
CA VAL A 140 7.17 -0.75 6.13
C VAL A 140 8.00 -1.16 4.92
N PHE A 141 8.78 -2.24 5.05
CA PHE A 141 9.68 -2.74 4.01
C PHE A 141 9.20 -4.04 3.37
N TYR A 142 8.06 -4.56 3.78
CA TYR A 142 7.44 -5.81 3.27
C TYR A 142 8.44 -6.97 3.20
N THR A 143 8.70 -7.46 1.99
CA THR A 143 9.61 -8.58 1.74
C THR A 143 11.07 -8.17 1.53
N CYS A 144 11.41 -6.89 1.67
CA CYS A 144 12.79 -6.40 1.58
C CYS A 144 13.56 -6.64 2.88
N ASP A 145 14.76 -7.22 2.81
CA ASP A 145 15.68 -7.47 3.93
C ASP A 145 17.06 -6.82 3.71
N ASN A 146 17.13 -5.77 2.91
CA ASN A 146 18.36 -4.98 2.76
C ASN A 146 18.59 -4.12 4.01
N LYS A 147 19.45 -4.60 4.93
CA LYS A 147 19.69 -3.95 6.21
C LYS A 147 20.26 -2.54 6.09
N GLU A 148 21.14 -2.32 5.12
CA GLU A 148 21.72 -1.00 4.86
C GLU A 148 20.62 0.01 4.47
N PHE A 149 19.68 -0.39 3.64
CA PHE A 149 18.53 0.44 3.28
C PHE A 149 17.58 0.69 4.45
N LEU A 150 17.27 -0.36 5.25
CA LEU A 150 16.41 -0.23 6.42
C LEU A 150 17.01 0.76 7.42
N ASP A 151 18.30 0.59 7.76
CA ASP A 151 19.00 1.46 8.71
C ASP A 151 19.04 2.90 8.18
N PHE A 152 19.35 3.10 6.89
CA PHE A 152 19.34 4.40 6.23
C PHE A 152 17.99 5.11 6.35
N VAL A 153 16.89 4.42 6.03
CA VAL A 153 15.53 5.02 6.11
C VAL A 153 15.20 5.40 7.56
N ILE A 154 15.44 4.50 8.53
CA ILE A 154 15.11 4.73 9.93
C ILE A 154 15.95 5.89 10.51
N GLU A 155 17.24 5.96 10.17
CA GLU A 155 18.12 7.03 10.62
C GLU A 155 17.70 8.40 10.10
N GLU A 156 17.35 8.49 8.79
CA GLU A 156 17.04 9.77 8.15
C GLU A 156 15.59 10.25 8.43
N THR A 157 14.65 9.33 8.63
CA THR A 157 13.26 9.70 8.89
C THR A 157 12.89 9.77 10.36
N GLY A 158 13.57 9.02 11.21
CA GLY A 158 13.18 8.78 12.59
C GLY A 158 11.92 7.91 12.73
N PHE A 159 11.47 7.25 11.66
CA PHE A 159 10.32 6.34 11.69
C PHE A 159 10.75 4.97 12.23
N GLU A 160 9.79 4.17 12.66
CA GLU A 160 10.03 2.84 13.22
C GLU A 160 9.70 1.74 12.21
N GLU A 161 10.50 0.65 12.18
CA GLU A 161 10.17 -0.50 11.34
C GLU A 161 8.83 -1.10 11.80
N ALA A 162 7.90 -1.20 10.88
CA ALA A 162 6.58 -1.79 11.11
C ALA A 162 6.31 -2.93 10.12
N ARG A 163 5.27 -3.72 10.41
CA ARG A 163 4.81 -4.78 9.51
C ARG A 163 3.65 -4.29 8.66
N GLY A 164 3.58 -4.76 7.42
CA GLY A 164 2.47 -4.56 6.50
C GLY A 164 2.23 -5.81 5.70
N SER A 165 1.03 -5.94 5.15
CA SER A 165 0.63 -7.10 4.36
C SER A 165 1.12 -7.00 2.92
N PHE A 166 0.71 -5.95 2.21
CA PHE A 166 0.92 -5.81 0.78
C PHE A 166 0.64 -4.37 0.33
N SER A 167 1.27 -3.91 -0.76
CA SER A 167 1.02 -2.62 -1.41
C SER A 167 1.70 -2.60 -2.78
N ASP A 168 1.60 -1.52 -3.55
CA ASP A 168 2.19 -1.37 -4.89
C ASP A 168 3.71 -1.68 -4.91
N ILE A 169 4.47 -1.21 -3.91
CA ILE A 169 5.92 -1.51 -3.86
C ILE A 169 6.23 -2.98 -3.60
N SER A 170 5.29 -3.77 -3.09
CA SER A 170 5.48 -5.21 -2.93
C SER A 170 5.69 -5.92 -4.27
N VAL A 171 5.09 -5.41 -5.35
CA VAL A 171 5.30 -5.90 -6.72
C VAL A 171 6.38 -5.15 -7.48
N LEU A 172 6.59 -3.87 -7.15
CA LEU A 172 7.60 -3.04 -7.82
C LEU A 172 9.03 -3.42 -7.42
N MET A 173 9.31 -3.68 -6.13
CA MET A 173 10.64 -4.02 -5.62
C MET A 173 11.31 -5.18 -6.37
N PRO A 174 10.70 -6.37 -6.43
CA PRO A 174 11.32 -7.51 -7.10
C PRO A 174 11.48 -7.28 -8.61
N ALA A 175 10.55 -6.55 -9.24
CA ALA A 175 10.60 -6.27 -10.67
C ALA A 175 11.69 -5.25 -11.03
N ALA A 176 11.85 -4.20 -10.23
CA ALA A 176 12.90 -3.20 -10.37
C ALA A 176 14.25 -3.68 -9.83
N LYS A 177 14.27 -4.72 -8.98
CA LYS A 177 15.43 -5.16 -8.18
C LYS A 177 15.99 -4.06 -7.27
N LEU A 178 15.13 -3.18 -6.79
CA LEU A 178 15.45 -2.04 -5.93
C LEU A 178 14.67 -2.14 -4.63
N SER A 179 15.29 -1.69 -3.54
CA SER A 179 14.64 -1.57 -2.25
C SER A 179 13.61 -0.45 -2.25
N ALA A 180 12.55 -0.61 -1.44
CA ALA A 180 11.53 0.40 -1.21
C ALA A 180 11.05 0.39 0.23
N VAL A 181 10.46 1.52 0.64
CA VAL A 181 9.78 1.70 1.91
C VAL A 181 8.40 2.32 1.69
N ASN A 182 7.43 1.89 2.48
CA ASN A 182 6.13 2.54 2.59
C ASN A 182 6.05 3.28 3.93
N LEU A 183 5.90 4.60 3.88
CA LEU A 183 5.90 5.49 5.04
C LEU A 183 4.47 5.86 5.43
N SER A 184 4.22 5.96 6.75
CA SER A 184 2.97 6.50 7.27
C SER A 184 2.66 7.86 6.67
N SER A 185 1.41 8.09 6.27
CA SER A 185 0.98 9.29 5.55
C SER A 185 -0.11 10.10 6.26
N GLY A 186 -0.38 9.80 7.54
CA GLY A 186 -1.26 10.58 8.40
C GLY A 186 -2.75 10.23 8.31
N TYR A 187 -3.15 9.17 7.61
CA TYR A 187 -4.51 8.67 7.64
C TYR A 187 -4.69 7.57 8.69
N TYR A 188 -5.92 7.39 9.15
CA TYR A 188 -6.32 6.44 10.19
C TYR A 188 -7.68 5.84 9.87
N ASN A 189 -7.96 4.64 10.38
CA ASN A 189 -9.20 3.91 10.14
C ASN A 189 -9.49 3.69 8.65
N ALA A 190 -8.44 3.36 7.88
CA ALA A 190 -8.55 3.07 6.46
C ALA A 190 -9.69 2.10 6.14
N HIS A 191 -10.23 2.20 4.92
CA HIS A 191 -11.28 1.33 4.40
C HIS A 191 -12.63 1.41 5.15
N THR A 192 -12.83 2.41 6.01
CA THR A 192 -14.09 2.66 6.71
C THR A 192 -14.65 4.06 6.42
N VAL A 193 -15.94 4.25 6.63
CA VAL A 193 -16.56 5.60 6.56
C VAL A 193 -16.07 6.52 7.68
N ASN A 194 -15.45 5.95 8.74
CA ASN A 194 -14.87 6.68 9.85
C ASN A 194 -13.38 7.01 9.63
N GLU A 195 -12.91 6.85 8.42
CA GLU A 195 -11.56 7.25 8.04
C GLU A 195 -11.35 8.74 8.26
N TYR A 196 -10.21 9.08 8.82
CA TYR A 196 -9.81 10.47 9.03
C TYR A 196 -8.32 10.67 8.77
N VAL A 197 -7.95 11.91 8.53
CA VAL A 197 -6.55 12.32 8.32
C VAL A 197 -6.17 13.32 9.41
N VAL A 198 -5.02 13.13 10.02
CA VAL A 198 -4.40 14.09 10.92
C VAL A 198 -3.45 14.96 10.11
N TRP A 199 -3.81 16.21 9.93
CA TRP A 199 -3.07 17.14 9.07
C TRP A 199 -1.59 17.25 9.47
N HIS A 200 -1.32 17.33 10.77
CA HIS A 200 0.05 17.47 11.28
C HIS A 200 0.90 16.25 10.92
N ASP A 201 0.39 15.05 11.14
CA ASP A 201 1.09 13.80 10.84
C ASP A 201 1.48 13.69 9.36
N MET A 202 0.55 14.07 8.46
CA MET A 202 0.84 14.11 7.02
C MET A 202 1.93 15.16 6.68
N MET A 203 1.93 16.31 7.36
CA MET A 203 2.96 17.33 7.16
C MET A 203 4.31 16.89 7.68
N ASP A 204 4.36 16.18 8.82
CA ASP A 204 5.59 15.62 9.38
C ASP A 204 6.19 14.57 8.44
N THR A 205 5.35 13.75 7.79
CA THR A 205 5.82 12.80 6.76
C THR A 205 6.45 13.52 5.56
N ILE A 206 5.90 14.67 5.13
CA ILE A 206 6.51 15.46 4.05
C ILE A 206 7.93 15.92 4.45
N GLU A 207 8.11 16.40 5.67
CA GLU A 207 9.44 16.84 6.12
C GLU A 207 10.40 15.66 6.29
N ALA A 208 9.97 14.55 6.89
CA ALA A 208 10.78 13.34 7.01
C ALA A 208 11.20 12.80 5.62
N ALA A 209 10.28 12.78 4.65
CA ALA A 209 10.60 12.36 3.28
C ALA A 209 11.58 13.32 2.60
N LYS A 210 11.51 14.63 2.87
CA LYS A 210 12.48 15.60 2.35
C LYS A 210 13.89 15.35 2.90
N GLU A 211 14.03 15.06 4.18
CA GLU A 211 15.32 14.73 4.77
C GLU A 211 15.88 13.45 4.15
N LEU A 212 15.08 12.38 4.06
CA LEU A 212 15.49 11.13 3.41
C LEU A 212 15.94 11.32 1.95
N ILE A 213 15.20 12.11 1.16
CA ILE A 213 15.52 12.34 -0.26
C ILE A 213 16.79 13.16 -0.43
N LYS A 214 17.10 14.08 0.50
CA LYS A 214 18.31 14.92 0.48
C LYS A 214 19.52 14.25 1.05
N ALA A 215 19.35 13.17 1.83
CA ALA A 215 20.44 12.45 2.44
C ALA A 215 21.35 11.82 1.37
N GLU A 216 22.66 11.84 1.61
CA GLU A 216 23.63 11.22 0.72
C GLU A 216 23.57 9.69 0.87
N CYS A 217 23.51 8.98 -0.25
CA CYS A 217 23.63 7.52 -0.29
C CYS A 217 24.61 7.07 -1.39
N ASP A 218 25.30 5.96 -1.16
CA ASP A 218 26.39 5.49 -2.02
C ASP A 218 25.92 4.79 -3.32
N GLY A 219 24.64 4.89 -3.69
CA GLY A 219 24.11 4.33 -4.93
C GLY A 219 22.81 3.54 -4.72
N PRO A 220 22.42 2.72 -5.69
CA PRO A 220 21.17 2.02 -5.60
C PRO A 220 21.18 0.93 -4.52
N PHE A 221 20.14 0.92 -3.69
CA PHE A 221 19.90 -0.14 -2.72
C PHE A 221 19.22 -1.32 -3.42
N GLU A 222 19.94 -2.44 -3.54
CA GLU A 222 19.42 -3.65 -4.17
C GLU A 222 18.27 -4.26 -3.34
N TYR A 223 17.25 -4.80 -4.02
CA TYR A 223 16.23 -5.60 -3.36
C TYR A 223 16.81 -6.93 -2.89
N ILE A 224 16.83 -7.15 -1.59
CA ILE A 224 17.22 -8.41 -0.95
C ILE A 224 15.95 -9.02 -0.36
N ALA A 225 15.51 -10.15 -0.89
CA ALA A 225 14.28 -10.79 -0.42
C ALA A 225 14.45 -11.38 1.00
N LYS A 226 13.48 -11.15 1.90
CA LYS A 226 13.44 -11.79 3.21
C LYS A 226 13.42 -13.31 3.06
N THR A 227 14.35 -14.00 3.72
CA THR A 227 14.38 -15.46 3.79
C THR A 227 13.71 -15.93 5.07
N TYR A 228 12.60 -16.65 4.93
CA TYR A 228 11.91 -17.26 6.06
C TYR A 228 12.45 -18.66 6.32
N ASN A 229 13.29 -18.82 7.35
CA ASN A 229 13.74 -20.14 7.81
C ASN A 229 12.60 -20.84 8.54
N TYR A 230 11.85 -21.68 7.87
CA TYR A 230 10.89 -22.55 8.51
C TYR A 230 11.62 -23.71 9.21
N SER A 231 11.83 -23.62 10.53
CA SER A 231 12.23 -24.78 11.32
C SER A 231 11.11 -25.82 11.26
N ASN A 232 11.48 -27.05 10.87
CA ASN A 232 10.59 -28.20 10.72
C ASN A 232 9.81 -28.53 12.00
N GLY A 233 8.71 -27.84 12.24
CA GLY A 233 7.70 -28.12 13.25
C GLY A 233 6.45 -28.70 12.57
N SER A 234 6.22 -29.97 12.85
CA SER A 234 5.18 -30.85 12.32
C SER A 234 3.77 -30.25 12.28
N TRP A 235 3.04 -30.43 11.18
CA TRP A 235 1.59 -30.38 10.96
C TRP A 235 0.94 -29.07 10.44
N GLY A 236 1.53 -27.89 10.54
CA GLY A 236 0.93 -26.65 10.01
C GLY A 236 1.40 -26.24 8.61
N SER A 237 2.43 -26.90 8.05
CA SER A 237 3.24 -26.35 6.96
C SER A 237 2.60 -26.43 5.58
N ARG A 238 1.74 -27.39 5.28
CA ARG A 238 1.23 -27.62 3.93
C ARG A 238 0.22 -26.58 3.45
N TYR A 239 -0.63 -26.06 4.34
CA TYR A 239 -1.60 -25.02 3.98
C TYR A 239 -0.96 -23.64 3.92
N ARG A 240 0.00 -23.38 4.82
CA ARG A 240 0.72 -22.10 4.87
C ARG A 240 1.68 -21.92 3.70
N ASP A 241 2.36 -22.99 3.28
CA ASP A 241 3.25 -22.97 2.10
C ASP A 241 2.51 -22.74 0.78
N SER A 242 1.26 -23.21 0.67
CA SER A 242 0.42 -22.94 -0.49
C SER A 242 0.02 -21.46 -0.54
N PHE A 243 -0.52 -20.95 0.56
CA PHE A 243 -1.00 -19.56 0.65
C PHE A 243 0.13 -18.54 0.43
N TYR A 244 1.30 -18.70 1.06
CA TYR A 244 2.45 -17.82 0.87
C TYR A 244 3.09 -17.97 -0.51
N ARG A 245 3.10 -19.15 -1.09
CA ARG A 245 3.62 -19.38 -2.43
C ARG A 245 2.76 -18.72 -3.51
N ASP A 246 1.44 -18.72 -3.31
CA ASP A 246 0.50 -18.11 -4.24
C ASP A 246 0.47 -16.57 -4.09
N MET A 247 0.74 -16.05 -2.87
CA MET A 247 0.84 -14.62 -2.59
C MET A 247 2.23 -14.03 -2.90
N TYR A 248 3.30 -14.86 -2.78
CA TYR A 248 4.69 -14.46 -2.99
C TYR A 248 5.43 -15.44 -3.91
N PRO A 249 5.14 -15.49 -5.21
CA PRO A 249 5.71 -16.47 -6.13
C PRO A 249 7.25 -16.44 -6.24
N TYR A 250 7.90 -15.41 -5.71
CA TYR A 250 9.36 -15.23 -5.75
C TYR A 250 10.12 -15.74 -4.52
N SER A 251 9.46 -16.24 -3.47
CA SER A 251 10.13 -16.60 -2.21
C SER A 251 10.93 -17.91 -2.22
N ASN A 252 10.89 -18.71 -3.30
CA ASN A 252 11.51 -20.05 -3.34
C ASN A 252 12.58 -20.25 -4.41
N GLY A 253 13.25 -19.20 -4.90
CA GLY A 253 14.41 -19.35 -5.82
C GLY A 253 14.09 -19.98 -7.19
N TYR A 254 12.82 -20.15 -7.54
CA TYR A 254 12.41 -20.56 -8.87
C TYR A 254 12.22 -19.34 -9.76
N GLN A 255 12.99 -19.28 -10.86
CA GLN A 255 12.72 -18.34 -11.95
C GLN A 255 11.39 -18.70 -12.59
N PHE A 256 10.34 -17.93 -12.28
CA PHE A 256 9.07 -18.00 -13.02
C PHE A 256 9.18 -17.07 -14.24
N SER A 257 8.88 -17.60 -15.42
CA SER A 257 8.68 -16.80 -16.61
C SER A 257 7.30 -16.12 -16.48
N MET A 258 7.26 -14.81 -16.70
CA MET A 258 6.03 -13.98 -16.62
C MET A 258 5.00 -14.35 -17.70
N ASP A 259 5.36 -15.22 -18.64
CA ASP A 259 4.50 -15.66 -19.76
C ASP A 259 3.54 -16.81 -19.40
N ASP A 260 3.72 -17.43 -18.21
CA ASP A 260 2.94 -18.62 -17.79
C ASP A 260 1.84 -18.29 -16.75
N TYR A 261 1.54 -17.01 -16.50
CA TYR A 261 0.54 -16.62 -15.51
C TYR A 261 -0.88 -16.53 -16.12
N GLU A 262 -1.62 -17.64 -16.07
CA GLU A 262 -3.09 -17.61 -16.13
C GLU A 262 -3.62 -17.35 -14.71
N ASP A 263 -4.37 -16.26 -14.54
CA ASP A 263 -4.97 -15.84 -13.26
C ASP A 263 -5.98 -16.90 -12.77
N PRO A 264 -5.69 -17.65 -11.69
CA PRO A 264 -6.57 -18.72 -11.23
C PRO A 264 -7.80 -18.22 -10.47
N PHE A 265 -7.95 -16.91 -10.24
CA PHE A 265 -9.02 -16.38 -9.38
C PHE A 265 -10.33 -16.08 -10.12
N HIS A 266 -10.33 -15.89 -11.45
CA HIS A 266 -11.55 -15.50 -12.18
C HIS A 266 -12.64 -16.56 -12.33
N GLU A 267 -12.33 -17.84 -12.23
CA GLU A 267 -13.37 -18.90 -12.38
C GLU A 267 -13.85 -19.53 -11.05
N ASN A 268 -13.03 -19.52 -9.99
CA ASN A 268 -13.38 -20.17 -8.72
C ASN A 268 -14.20 -19.29 -7.78
N ASP A 269 -14.01 -17.96 -7.80
CA ASP A 269 -14.78 -17.04 -6.94
C ASP A 269 -16.25 -16.99 -7.32
N ALA A 270 -16.58 -17.12 -8.60
CA ALA A 270 -17.97 -17.19 -9.07
C ALA A 270 -18.67 -18.50 -8.67
N LYS A 271 -17.93 -19.57 -8.36
CA LYS A 271 -18.47 -20.86 -7.93
C LYS A 271 -18.64 -20.93 -6.41
N MET A 272 -17.70 -20.41 -5.63
CA MET A 272 -17.83 -20.35 -4.17
C MET A 272 -18.96 -19.41 -3.71
N ALA A 273 -19.16 -18.28 -4.40
CA ALA A 273 -20.25 -17.36 -4.10
C ALA A 273 -21.66 -17.91 -4.36
N LYS A 274 -21.79 -18.99 -5.11
CA LYS A 274 -23.08 -19.64 -5.38
C LYS A 274 -23.49 -20.70 -4.35
N ASP A 275 -22.51 -21.33 -3.68
CA ASP A 275 -22.75 -22.42 -2.75
C ASP A 275 -22.89 -21.97 -1.28
N ASN A 276 -22.59 -20.71 -0.95
CA ASN A 276 -22.61 -20.19 0.44
C ASN A 276 -23.81 -19.29 0.75
N LYS A 277 -24.99 -19.58 0.21
CA LYS A 277 -26.16 -18.69 0.35
C LYS A 277 -26.85 -18.70 1.72
N ASP A 278 -26.52 -19.60 2.66
CA ASP A 278 -27.26 -19.79 3.90
C ASP A 278 -26.41 -20.08 5.14
N ILE A 279 -25.19 -19.56 5.24
CA ILE A 279 -24.39 -19.66 6.48
C ILE A 279 -24.40 -18.31 7.19
N GLU A 280 -25.27 -18.15 8.19
CA GLU A 280 -25.13 -17.10 9.21
C GLU A 280 -23.94 -17.48 10.10
N LEU A 281 -22.81 -16.80 9.95
CA LEU A 281 -21.64 -16.94 10.81
C LEU A 281 -21.85 -16.10 12.07
N GLU A 282 -22.18 -16.73 13.18
CA GLU A 282 -22.12 -16.11 14.50
C GLU A 282 -20.66 -16.15 14.99
N VAL A 283 -19.93 -15.03 14.80
CA VAL A 283 -18.55 -14.93 15.28
C VAL A 283 -18.59 -14.49 16.74
N ILE A 284 -18.21 -15.38 17.65
CA ILE A 284 -18.00 -15.04 19.07
C ILE A 284 -16.61 -14.40 19.18
N ILE A 285 -16.58 -13.10 19.44
CA ILE A 285 -15.34 -12.34 19.58
C ILE A 285 -15.02 -12.26 21.08
N PRO A 286 -13.75 -12.46 21.50
CA PRO A 286 -13.33 -12.21 22.88
C PRO A 286 -13.67 -10.79 23.33
N ASP A 287 -14.04 -10.62 24.59
CA ASP A 287 -14.53 -9.36 25.18
C ASP A 287 -13.52 -8.19 25.10
N ASP A 288 -12.26 -8.46 24.80
CA ASP A 288 -11.16 -7.51 24.68
C ASP A 288 -10.90 -7.01 23.26
N VAL A 289 -11.63 -7.52 22.24
CA VAL A 289 -11.53 -7.07 20.85
C VAL A 289 -12.68 -6.14 20.53
N GLU A 290 -12.37 -5.00 19.89
CA GLU A 290 -13.40 -4.07 19.41
C GLU A 290 -14.35 -4.77 18.43
N VAL A 291 -15.59 -4.98 18.85
CA VAL A 291 -16.61 -5.74 18.09
C VAL A 291 -16.84 -5.15 16.70
N GLU A 292 -16.83 -3.82 16.58
CA GLU A 292 -17.02 -3.13 15.31
C GLU A 292 -15.88 -3.45 14.31
N LYS A 293 -14.65 -3.50 14.80
CA LYS A 293 -13.47 -3.80 14.00
C LYS A 293 -13.49 -5.25 13.50
N ALA A 294 -13.85 -6.18 14.37
CA ALA A 294 -13.96 -7.59 14.01
C ALA A 294 -15.12 -7.85 13.02
N LEU A 295 -16.25 -7.18 13.17
CA LEU A 295 -17.37 -7.25 12.23
C LEU A 295 -16.99 -6.69 10.85
N TYR A 296 -16.19 -5.63 10.80
CA TYR A 296 -15.67 -5.09 9.56
C TYR A 296 -14.83 -6.14 8.80
N TYR A 297 -13.86 -6.74 9.45
CA TYR A 297 -13.01 -7.77 8.83
C TYR A 297 -13.78 -9.04 8.47
N SER A 298 -14.76 -9.46 9.25
CA SER A 298 -15.60 -10.63 8.94
C SER A 298 -16.50 -10.43 7.72
N GLY A 299 -16.89 -9.20 7.43
CA GLY A 299 -17.71 -8.86 6.25
C GLY A 299 -16.91 -8.63 4.97
N ASN A 300 -15.60 -8.62 5.04
CA ASN A 300 -14.73 -8.34 3.92
C ASN A 300 -14.00 -9.61 3.47
N THR A 301 -14.26 -10.06 2.24
CA THR A 301 -13.69 -11.30 1.70
C THR A 301 -12.23 -11.17 1.26
N LYS A 302 -11.61 -10.00 1.38
CA LYS A 302 -10.20 -9.79 1.01
C LYS A 302 -9.28 -10.42 2.07
N ALA A 303 -8.38 -11.30 1.63
CA ALA A 303 -7.38 -11.96 2.48
C ALA A 303 -6.48 -10.95 3.23
N GLU A 304 -6.22 -9.81 2.63
CA GLU A 304 -5.42 -8.72 3.20
C GLU A 304 -6.08 -8.12 4.46
N CYS A 305 -7.39 -7.89 4.45
CA CYS A 305 -8.11 -7.38 5.62
C CYS A 305 -7.99 -8.32 6.83
N TRP A 306 -8.03 -9.64 6.60
CA TRP A 306 -7.80 -10.62 7.66
C TRP A 306 -6.37 -10.60 8.16
N MET A 307 -5.40 -10.41 7.28
CA MET A 307 -4.00 -10.32 7.64
C MET A 307 -3.75 -9.08 8.52
N ASP A 308 -4.25 -7.91 8.12
CA ASP A 308 -4.13 -6.69 8.93
C ASP A 308 -4.83 -6.85 10.29
N PHE A 309 -6.01 -7.48 10.33
CA PHE A 309 -6.68 -7.77 11.59
C PHE A 309 -5.81 -8.61 12.54
N PHE A 310 -5.16 -9.68 12.05
CA PHE A 310 -4.28 -10.51 12.89
C PHE A 310 -2.97 -9.83 13.26
N LEU A 311 -2.46 -8.95 12.43
CA LEU A 311 -1.28 -8.14 12.75
C LEU A 311 -1.57 -7.11 13.86
N ASP A 312 -2.75 -6.51 13.80
CA ASP A 312 -3.21 -5.56 14.83
C ASP A 312 -3.68 -6.24 16.12
N ASN A 313 -3.99 -7.55 16.07
CA ASN A 313 -4.47 -8.34 17.21
C ASN A 313 -3.66 -9.65 17.32
N PRO A 314 -2.38 -9.57 17.71
CA PRO A 314 -1.45 -10.72 17.67
C PRO A 314 -1.82 -11.85 18.65
N ASP A 315 -2.63 -11.56 19.65
CA ASP A 315 -3.09 -12.55 20.65
C ASP A 315 -4.25 -13.41 20.15
N ILE A 316 -4.88 -13.05 19.01
CA ILE A 316 -5.97 -13.81 18.41
C ILE A 316 -5.39 -14.84 17.45
N CYS A 317 -5.62 -16.12 17.75
CA CYS A 317 -5.19 -17.22 16.89
C CYS A 317 -6.21 -17.46 15.76
N PHE A 318 -5.74 -17.47 14.51
CA PHE A 318 -6.57 -17.77 13.33
C PHE A 318 -7.36 -19.09 13.48
N ASN A 319 -6.75 -20.09 14.12
CA ASN A 319 -7.42 -21.38 14.38
C ASN A 319 -8.58 -21.26 15.38
N GLU A 320 -8.59 -20.29 16.27
CA GLU A 320 -9.69 -20.08 17.22
C GLU A 320 -10.92 -19.53 16.49
N ILE A 321 -10.74 -18.58 15.58
CA ILE A 321 -11.84 -18.03 14.78
C ILE A 321 -12.43 -19.12 13.87
N ILE A 322 -11.61 -19.92 13.18
CA ILE A 322 -12.08 -21.00 12.31
C ILE A 322 -12.79 -22.10 13.11
N THR A 323 -12.29 -22.45 14.29
CA THR A 323 -12.93 -23.47 15.12
C THR A 323 -14.34 -23.06 15.53
N TYR A 324 -14.58 -21.80 15.82
CA TYR A 324 -15.92 -21.28 16.11
C TYR A 324 -16.80 -21.09 14.88
N ALA A 325 -16.23 -20.81 13.71
CA ALA A 325 -16.99 -20.62 12.47
C ALA A 325 -17.50 -21.94 11.85
N PHE A 326 -16.93 -23.11 12.22
CA PHE A 326 -17.27 -24.43 11.66
C PHE A 326 -17.69 -25.46 12.72
N SER A 327 -17.89 -25.07 13.99
CA SER A 327 -18.48 -25.88 15.06
C SER A 327 -19.98 -25.62 15.23
#